data_2ab9867eb083d395b3d685c933a172cb
#
_entry.id   2ab9867eb083d395b3d685c933a172cb
#
_cell.length_a   1.000
_cell.length_b   1.000
_cell.length_c   1.000
_cell.angle_alpha   90.00
_cell.angle_beta   90.00
_cell.angle_gamma   90.00
#
_symmetry.space_group_name_H-M   'P 1'
#
loop_
_entity.id
_entity.type
_entity.pdbx_description
1 polymer ?
#
loop_
_entity_poly.entity_id
_entity_poly.type
_entity_poly.pdbx_seq_one_letter_code
_entity_poly.pdbx_strand_id
1 'polypeptide(L)'
;MPEGLARKYRGAAKEFRWQYVFPSKSLGTDPRGGVTRRHHVLESGLQKAVKVAVDRAGIHKSVSCHTFRHCFATHLLENGVNIRVVQELMGHADVKTTEIYTHVMQKDVSAVVSPLDHLERRTADQGRV
;
A
#
# COMPACT_ATOMS: atom_id res chain seq x y z
N MET A 1 -8.50 15.44 -17.96
CA MET A 1 -9.83 14.83 -17.72
C MET A 1 -10.44 14.50 -19.07
N PRO A 2 -11.03 13.31 -19.25
CA PRO A 2 -11.72 12.94 -20.49
C PRO A 2 -12.84 13.92 -20.82
N GLU A 3 -13.05 14.22 -22.11
CA GLU A 3 -14.02 15.24 -22.56
C GLU A 3 -15.45 15.00 -22.05
N GLY A 4 -15.88 13.75 -22.00
CA GLY A 4 -17.21 13.39 -21.47
C GLY A 4 -17.39 13.77 -20.00
N LEU A 5 -16.34 13.60 -19.18
CA LEU A 5 -16.37 14.01 -17.77
C LEU A 5 -16.30 15.53 -17.62
N ALA A 6 -15.57 16.22 -18.49
CA ALA A 6 -15.49 17.68 -18.48
C ALA A 6 -16.83 18.34 -18.80
N ARG A 7 -17.64 17.74 -19.68
CA ARG A 7 -19.02 18.20 -19.97
C ARG A 7 -19.95 17.96 -18.79
N LYS A 8 -19.86 16.79 -18.15
CA LYS A 8 -20.72 16.42 -17.03
C LYS A 8 -20.42 17.22 -15.76
N TYR A 9 -19.15 17.52 -15.51
CA TYR A 9 -18.69 18.20 -14.29
C TYR A 9 -17.85 19.44 -14.65
N ARG A 10 -18.51 20.53 -15.02
CA ARG A 10 -17.87 21.76 -15.52
C ARG A 10 -16.86 22.39 -14.54
N GLY A 11 -17.02 22.20 -13.23
CA GLY A 11 -16.12 22.73 -12.19
C GLY A 11 -15.01 21.78 -11.77
N ALA A 12 -15.06 20.51 -12.16
CA ALA A 12 -14.22 19.46 -11.62
C ALA A 12 -12.71 19.71 -11.74
N ALA A 13 -12.27 20.39 -12.80
CA ALA A 13 -10.85 20.70 -12.99
C ALA A 13 -10.25 21.62 -11.90
N LYS A 14 -11.09 22.35 -11.15
CA LYS A 14 -10.69 23.28 -10.07
C LYS A 14 -11.00 22.74 -8.67
N GLU A 15 -11.80 21.68 -8.57
CA GLU A 15 -12.20 21.12 -7.30
C GLU A 15 -11.13 20.19 -6.74
N PHE A 16 -10.85 20.31 -5.42
CA PHE A 16 -9.83 19.53 -4.73
C PHE A 16 -10.02 18.01 -4.87
N ARG A 17 -11.26 17.51 -4.81
CA ARG A 17 -11.59 16.08 -4.95
C ARG A 17 -11.20 15.45 -6.29
N TRP A 18 -10.91 16.27 -7.32
CA TRP A 18 -10.47 15.83 -8.65
C TRP A 18 -8.97 16.03 -8.89
N GLN A 19 -8.25 16.55 -7.90
CA GLN A 19 -6.82 16.74 -8.00
C GLN A 19 -6.07 15.40 -7.85
N TYR A 20 -4.92 15.32 -8.47
CA TYR A 20 -4.05 14.15 -8.27
C TYR A 20 -3.52 14.13 -6.84
N VAL A 21 -3.54 12.97 -6.19
CA VAL A 21 -2.94 12.75 -4.85
C VAL A 21 -1.43 13.02 -4.90
N PHE A 22 -0.79 12.64 -6.00
CA PHE A 22 0.63 12.88 -6.26
C PHE A 22 0.80 13.72 -7.51
N PRO A 23 0.68 15.07 -7.41
CA PRO A 23 0.85 15.96 -8.55
C PRO A 23 2.32 16.08 -8.95
N SER A 24 2.57 16.25 -10.24
CA SER A 24 3.90 16.58 -10.77
C SER A 24 4.39 17.93 -10.24
N LYS A 25 5.70 18.07 -10.06
CA LYS A 25 6.32 19.33 -9.68
C LYS A 25 6.18 20.38 -10.78
N SER A 26 6.29 19.97 -12.05
CA SER A 26 6.19 20.85 -13.22
C SER A 26 4.79 20.86 -13.84
N LEU A 27 4.46 21.97 -14.48
CA LEU A 27 3.31 22.06 -15.37
C LEU A 27 3.69 21.51 -16.75
N GLY A 28 2.75 20.88 -17.42
CA GLY A 28 2.89 20.38 -18.79
C GLY A 28 1.76 20.89 -19.67
N THR A 29 2.02 21.06 -20.95
CA THR A 29 1.00 21.39 -21.93
C THR A 29 0.35 20.12 -22.45
N ASP A 30 -0.98 20.04 -22.34
CA ASP A 30 -1.76 18.92 -22.89
C ASP A 30 -1.65 18.93 -24.43
N PRO A 31 -1.05 17.87 -25.04
CA PRO A 31 -0.83 17.86 -26.49
C PRO A 31 -2.13 17.85 -27.31
N ARG A 32 -3.26 17.50 -26.71
CA ARG A 32 -4.56 17.45 -27.39
C ARG A 32 -5.29 18.78 -27.42
N GLY A 33 -5.17 19.57 -26.35
CA GLY A 33 -5.93 20.82 -26.20
C GLY A 33 -5.08 22.04 -25.96
N GLY A 34 -3.74 21.97 -25.97
CA GLY A 34 -2.83 23.09 -25.73
C GLY A 34 -2.93 23.73 -24.34
N VAL A 35 -3.74 23.16 -23.43
CA VAL A 35 -3.99 23.74 -22.12
C VAL A 35 -2.88 23.33 -21.17
N THR A 36 -2.27 24.31 -20.51
CA THR A 36 -1.27 24.02 -19.45
C THR A 36 -1.95 23.48 -18.21
N ARG A 37 -1.51 22.30 -17.77
CA ARG A 37 -2.07 21.59 -16.62
C ARG A 37 -0.97 20.96 -15.78
N ARG A 38 -1.29 20.69 -14.50
CA ARG A 38 -0.46 19.87 -13.64
C ARG A 38 -0.90 18.41 -13.79
N HIS A 39 0.00 17.55 -14.21
CA HIS A 39 -0.23 16.11 -14.30
C HIS A 39 0.20 15.40 -13.01
N HIS A 40 -0.02 14.09 -12.92
CA HIS A 40 0.51 13.26 -11.85
C HIS A 40 2.03 13.07 -11.99
N VAL A 41 2.69 12.69 -10.90
CA VAL A 41 4.09 12.24 -10.92
C VAL A 41 4.22 11.04 -11.84
N LEU A 42 5.27 11.02 -12.66
CA LEU A 42 5.59 9.86 -13.49
C LEU A 42 6.15 8.73 -12.62
N GLU A 43 5.66 7.53 -12.84
CA GLU A 43 6.10 6.31 -12.16
C GLU A 43 7.62 6.10 -12.26
N SER A 44 8.21 6.39 -13.42
CA SER A 44 9.65 6.31 -13.65
C SER A 44 10.47 7.23 -12.73
N GLY A 45 9.91 8.36 -12.29
CA GLY A 45 10.55 9.27 -11.36
C GLY A 45 10.72 8.62 -9.98
N LEU A 46 9.68 7.96 -9.48
CA LEU A 46 9.72 7.23 -8.21
C LEU A 46 10.69 6.04 -8.29
N GLN A 47 10.64 5.26 -9.37
CA GLN A 47 11.54 4.12 -9.57
C GLN A 47 13.02 4.55 -9.58
N LYS A 48 13.34 5.66 -10.25
CA LYS A 48 14.71 6.23 -10.24
C LYS A 48 15.12 6.67 -8.82
N ALA A 49 14.24 7.32 -8.08
CA ALA A 49 14.52 7.75 -6.72
C ALA A 49 14.80 6.56 -5.78
N VAL A 50 14.01 5.49 -5.90
CA VAL A 50 14.23 4.23 -5.16
C VAL A 50 15.60 3.66 -5.49
N LYS A 51 15.97 3.55 -6.78
CA LYS A 51 17.28 3.04 -7.19
C LYS A 51 18.42 3.85 -6.59
N VAL A 52 18.37 5.17 -6.68
CA VAL A 52 19.39 6.05 -6.09
C VAL A 52 19.48 5.86 -4.57
N ALA A 53 18.36 5.70 -3.88
CA ALA A 53 18.34 5.48 -2.44
C ALA A 53 18.98 4.13 -2.06
N VAL A 54 18.70 3.07 -2.82
CA VAL A 54 19.28 1.73 -2.65
C VAL A 54 20.81 1.77 -2.82
N ASP A 55 21.27 2.41 -3.89
CA ASP A 55 22.72 2.56 -4.17
C ASP A 55 23.40 3.34 -3.05
N ARG A 56 22.81 4.45 -2.57
CA ARG A 56 23.37 5.25 -1.46
C ARG A 56 23.38 4.50 -0.12
N ALA A 57 22.41 3.62 0.10
CA ALA A 57 22.35 2.79 1.30
C ALA A 57 23.28 1.58 1.27
N GLY A 58 24.03 1.36 0.18
CA GLY A 58 24.93 0.21 0.01
C GLY A 58 24.19 -1.13 -0.03
N ILE A 59 22.93 -1.14 -0.46
CA ILE A 59 22.13 -2.36 -0.53
C ILE A 59 22.42 -3.06 -1.86
N HIS A 60 23.07 -4.22 -1.81
CA HIS A 60 23.44 -4.99 -3.00
C HIS A 60 22.31 -5.86 -3.58
N LYS A 61 21.13 -5.85 -2.95
CA LYS A 61 19.95 -6.57 -3.43
C LYS A 61 19.14 -5.70 -4.39
N SER A 62 18.47 -6.34 -5.35
CA SER A 62 17.51 -5.66 -6.22
C SER A 62 16.30 -5.20 -5.41
N VAL A 63 16.12 -3.90 -5.30
CA VAL A 63 14.98 -3.27 -4.60
C VAL A 63 14.19 -2.42 -5.58
N SER A 64 12.88 -2.57 -5.58
CA SER A 64 11.94 -1.83 -6.40
C SER A 64 10.76 -1.33 -5.57
N CYS A 65 9.87 -0.54 -6.16
CA CYS A 65 8.60 -0.17 -5.51
C CYS A 65 7.79 -1.41 -5.11
N HIS A 66 7.85 -2.50 -5.89
CA HIS A 66 7.21 -3.78 -5.55
C HIS A 66 7.80 -4.42 -4.29
N THR A 67 9.12 -4.27 -4.07
CA THR A 67 9.76 -4.77 -2.85
C THR A 67 9.16 -4.11 -1.60
N PHE A 68 8.95 -2.80 -1.61
CA PHE A 68 8.29 -2.10 -0.50
C PHE A 68 6.86 -2.57 -0.29
N ARG A 69 6.13 -2.80 -1.39
CA ARG A 69 4.77 -3.34 -1.33
C ARG A 69 4.75 -4.73 -0.70
N HIS A 70 5.69 -5.61 -1.05
CA HIS A 70 5.84 -6.93 -0.44
C HIS A 70 6.19 -6.84 1.05
N CYS A 71 7.17 -6.01 1.41
CA CYS A 71 7.53 -5.79 2.81
C CYS A 71 6.34 -5.29 3.63
N PHE A 72 5.56 -4.35 3.11
CA PHE A 72 4.37 -3.83 3.78
C PHE A 72 3.36 -4.96 4.07
N ALA A 73 3.02 -5.77 3.06
CA ALA A 73 2.08 -6.88 3.24
C ALA A 73 2.60 -7.92 4.24
N THR A 74 3.89 -8.29 4.13
CA THR A 74 4.55 -9.27 5.01
C THR A 74 4.53 -8.79 6.46
N HIS A 75 4.95 -7.56 6.74
CA HIS A 75 4.96 -7.02 8.09
C HIS A 75 3.57 -6.91 8.71
N LEU A 76 2.54 -6.57 7.92
CA LEU A 76 1.16 -6.56 8.43
C LEU A 76 0.71 -7.97 8.86
N LEU A 77 1.02 -9.00 8.05
CA LEU A 77 0.68 -10.39 8.36
C LEU A 77 1.48 -10.91 9.55
N GLU A 78 2.76 -10.60 9.66
CA GLU A 78 3.61 -10.92 10.82
C GLU A 78 3.08 -10.29 12.12
N ASN A 79 2.45 -9.12 12.01
CA ASN A 79 1.79 -8.47 13.14
C ASN A 79 0.34 -8.96 13.38
N GLY A 80 -0.06 -10.07 12.77
CA GLY A 80 -1.35 -10.71 12.98
C GLY A 80 -2.54 -10.03 12.31
N VAL A 81 -2.30 -9.11 11.35
CA VAL A 81 -3.39 -8.50 10.59
C VAL A 81 -4.03 -9.52 9.66
N ASN A 82 -5.36 -9.57 9.66
CA ASN A 82 -6.11 -10.50 8.84
C ASN A 82 -5.79 -10.32 7.35
N ILE A 83 -5.58 -11.44 6.63
CA ILE A 83 -5.22 -11.44 5.20
C ILE A 83 -6.24 -10.70 4.32
N ARG A 84 -7.53 -10.70 4.69
CA ARG A 84 -8.58 -9.94 3.99
C ARG A 84 -8.35 -8.44 4.09
N VAL A 85 -7.97 -7.94 5.27
CA VAL A 85 -7.63 -6.53 5.48
C VAL A 85 -6.39 -6.16 4.66
N VAL A 86 -5.38 -7.02 4.64
CA VAL A 86 -4.18 -6.82 3.82
C VAL A 86 -4.55 -6.78 2.34
N GLN A 87 -5.44 -7.67 1.87
CA GLN A 87 -5.94 -7.68 0.50
C GLN A 87 -6.59 -6.34 0.12
N GLU A 88 -7.46 -5.81 0.97
CA GLU A 88 -8.13 -4.52 0.75
C GLU A 88 -7.13 -3.37 0.69
N LEU A 89 -6.20 -3.30 1.66
CA LEU A 89 -5.15 -2.28 1.70
C LEU A 89 -4.23 -2.33 0.48
N MET A 90 -3.97 -3.53 -0.03
CA MET A 90 -3.17 -3.75 -1.23
C MET A 90 -3.96 -3.46 -2.52
N GLY A 91 -5.27 -3.32 -2.47
CA GLY A 91 -6.12 -3.12 -3.64
C GLY A 91 -6.14 -4.33 -4.57
N HIS A 92 -5.98 -5.55 -4.04
CA HIS A 92 -6.05 -6.77 -4.82
C HIS A 92 -7.51 -7.16 -5.08
N ALA A 93 -7.90 -7.23 -6.35
CA ALA A 93 -9.23 -7.67 -6.75
C ALA A 93 -9.48 -9.16 -6.45
N ASP A 94 -8.42 -9.99 -6.48
CA ASP A 94 -8.46 -11.43 -6.22
C ASP A 94 -7.61 -11.78 -4.99
N VAL A 95 -8.17 -12.63 -4.12
CA VAL A 95 -7.50 -13.17 -2.92
C VAL A 95 -6.24 -13.95 -3.29
N LYS A 96 -6.26 -14.70 -4.40
CA LYS A 96 -5.12 -15.48 -4.88
C LYS A 96 -3.84 -14.67 -4.98
N THR A 97 -3.94 -13.38 -5.33
CA THR A 97 -2.78 -12.48 -5.38
C THR A 97 -2.19 -12.22 -3.99
N THR A 98 -2.99 -12.37 -2.92
CA THR A 98 -2.54 -12.19 -1.54
C THR A 98 -2.10 -13.52 -0.91
N GLU A 99 -2.54 -14.65 -1.44
CA GLU A 99 -2.18 -16.00 -0.97
C GLU A 99 -0.68 -16.30 -1.07
N ILE A 100 0.05 -15.60 -1.94
CA ILE A 100 1.52 -15.70 -2.01
C ILE A 100 2.20 -15.38 -0.66
N TYR A 101 1.51 -14.68 0.25
CA TYR A 101 2.02 -14.35 1.59
C TYR A 101 1.60 -15.34 2.68
N THR A 102 0.83 -16.38 2.37
CA THR A 102 0.35 -17.36 3.37
C THR A 102 1.47 -18.09 4.08
N HIS A 103 2.63 -18.25 3.42
CA HIS A 103 3.82 -18.85 4.05
C HIS A 103 4.34 -18.02 5.24
N VAL A 104 4.06 -16.72 5.28
CA VAL A 104 4.41 -15.84 6.41
C VAL A 104 3.56 -16.17 7.62
N MET A 105 2.26 -16.42 7.40
CA MET A 105 1.30 -16.77 8.45
C MET A 105 1.57 -18.17 9.05
N GLN A 106 2.14 -19.09 8.28
CA GLN A 106 2.41 -20.46 8.75
C GLN A 106 3.50 -20.54 9.82
N LYS A 107 4.39 -19.53 9.88
CA LYS A 107 5.41 -19.47 10.93
C LYS A 107 4.83 -19.27 12.34
N ASP A 108 3.66 -18.67 12.43
CA ASP A 108 3.04 -18.29 13.70
C ASP A 108 1.94 -19.26 14.18
N VAL A 109 1.63 -20.32 13.41
CA VAL A 109 0.62 -21.32 13.83
C VAL A 109 1.00 -22.00 15.14
N SER A 110 2.30 -22.16 15.41
CA SER A 110 2.81 -22.70 16.68
C SER A 110 2.68 -21.72 17.86
N ALA A 111 2.45 -20.43 17.60
CA ALA A 111 2.26 -19.38 18.59
C ALA A 111 0.77 -19.07 18.86
N VAL A 112 -0.15 -19.78 18.21
CA VAL A 112 -1.59 -19.61 18.45
C VAL A 112 -1.93 -20.13 19.83
N VAL A 113 -2.17 -19.21 20.75
CA VAL A 113 -2.64 -19.51 22.11
C VAL A 113 -4.13 -19.79 22.03
N SER A 114 -4.57 -20.92 22.55
CA SER A 114 -5.99 -21.27 22.64
C SER A 114 -6.75 -20.21 23.46
N PRO A 115 -7.99 -19.84 23.05
CA PRO A 115 -8.84 -19.00 23.90
C PRO A 115 -9.02 -19.54 25.32
N LEU A 116 -8.95 -20.86 25.51
CA LEU A 116 -9.01 -21.52 26.83
C LEU A 116 -7.77 -21.19 27.68
N ASP A 117 -6.58 -21.10 27.08
CA ASP A 117 -5.35 -20.76 27.82
C ASP A 117 -5.39 -19.32 28.35
N HIS A 118 -6.15 -18.45 27.71
CA HIS A 118 -6.40 -17.11 28.22
C HIS A 118 -7.32 -17.07 29.44
N LEU A 119 -8.28 -18.00 29.53
CA LEU A 119 -9.16 -18.13 30.69
C LEU A 119 -8.41 -18.65 31.90
N GLU A 120 -7.55 -19.66 31.72
CA GLU A 120 -6.74 -20.24 32.80
C GLU A 120 -5.76 -19.21 33.40
N ARG A 121 -5.13 -18.36 32.57
CA ARG A 121 -4.27 -17.29 33.05
C ARG A 121 -5.02 -16.25 33.89
N ARG A 122 -6.27 -15.92 33.54
CA ARG A 122 -7.10 -14.95 34.28
C ARG A 122 -7.52 -15.49 35.65
N THR A 123 -7.79 -16.78 35.78
CA THR A 123 -8.17 -17.44 37.05
C THR A 123 -6.97 -17.61 37.98
N ALA A 124 -5.77 -17.84 37.45
CA ALA A 124 -4.54 -17.93 38.22
C ALA A 124 -4.10 -16.60 38.85
N ASP A 125 -4.42 -15.46 38.20
CA ASP A 125 -4.06 -14.14 38.70
C ASP A 125 -5.04 -13.61 39.77
N GLN A 126 -6.28 -14.11 39.78
CA GLN A 126 -7.29 -13.74 40.79
C GLN A 126 -7.20 -14.54 42.08
N GLY A 127 -6.38 -15.60 42.16
CA GLY A 127 -6.17 -16.43 43.32
C GLY A 127 -5.03 -16.04 44.26
N ARG A 128 -4.38 -14.87 44.01
CA ARG A 128 -3.32 -14.33 44.87
C ARG A 128 -3.78 -13.01 45.53
N VAL A 129 -4.67 -13.13 46.47
CA VAL A 129 -4.97 -12.08 47.46
C VAL A 129 -4.77 -12.72 48.84
#